data_7a76510305d382823760c7cb0c02c8b3
#
_entry.id   7a76510305d382823760c7cb0c02c8b3
#
_cell.length_a   1.000
_cell.length_b   1.000
_cell.length_c   1.000
_cell.angle_alpha   90.00
_cell.angle_beta   90.00
_cell.angle_gamma   90.00
#
_symmetry.space_group_name_H-M   'P 1'
#
loop_
_entity.id
_entity.type
_entity.pdbx_description
1 polymer ?
#
loop_
_entity_poly.entity_id
_entity_poly.type
_entity_poly.pdbx_seq_one_letter_code
_entity_poly.pdbx_strand_id
1 'polypeptide(L)'
;EDLPAAEDLSESVKQALAGSQVLVVVCSPDARESIWVAREIELFRSLHPDRPVLAALVRGEPEEAFPPALLDGAEPLAADLRKQGDGWRLGFLKIVAGIAGVPLDALVQRDAARRIRRVMAVTGGALVALLAMIGMTIFAIQSRNEALHQQAEAEGLVEYMLTDLRTELKGVGRLDVMTKVNERAMDYYEDQDDLSAMPAESLERRARILHAMGEDDEKRGDLDKALVKFTEAHRVTETLLAIDPDNPDRIFGHAQSEYWVGRIYELRRQWRLASSRYHAYSNAAEKLIAIRPDKPDYFMERGWGFLNLGILEFKSRSNDGLGRHNFEQAIAWMGKAAEKRPQDSAVLKEIGNAYAWLADSYFLDGDWNRYLAARQRELEAKERWLAVDSKSTAAQYAVGKAKFAIAVGRRKLGHEDDAKKLFNDANIIIAKLVALDPTNREWAEMARKIQYQISGNREIKL
;
A
#
# COMPACT_ATOMS: atom_id res chain seq x y z
N GLU A 1 -53.45 -40.66 36.76
CA GLU A 1 -53.87 -41.51 37.96
C GLU A 1 -54.72 -42.67 37.45
N ASP A 2 -54.21 -43.89 37.56
CA ASP A 2 -54.95 -45.13 37.30
C ASP A 2 -56.06 -45.29 38.31
N LEU A 3 -57.29 -45.02 37.93
CA LEU A 3 -58.47 -45.29 38.73
C LEU A 3 -58.71 -46.79 38.69
N PRO A 4 -58.97 -47.44 39.87
CA PRO A 4 -59.30 -48.86 39.91
C PRO A 4 -60.60 -49.15 39.15
N ALA A 5 -60.66 -50.33 38.50
CA ALA A 5 -61.84 -50.78 37.79
C ALA A 5 -63.02 -50.91 38.78
N ALA A 6 -63.93 -49.95 38.74
CA ALA A 6 -65.15 -49.97 39.55
C ALA A 6 -66.35 -50.11 38.61
N GLU A 7 -67.36 -50.86 38.98
CA GLU A 7 -68.61 -51.04 38.25
C GLU A 7 -69.48 -49.75 38.14
N ASP A 8 -69.09 -48.68 38.83
CA ASP A 8 -69.80 -47.41 38.81
C ASP A 8 -68.83 -46.21 38.73
N LEU A 9 -69.24 -45.07 38.19
CA LEU A 9 -68.41 -43.83 38.15
C LEU A 9 -67.97 -43.47 39.56
N SER A 10 -66.65 -43.21 39.71
CA SER A 10 -66.10 -42.85 41.02
C SER A 10 -66.77 -41.56 41.55
N GLU A 11 -66.92 -41.44 42.86
CA GLU A 11 -67.54 -40.28 43.50
C GLU A 11 -66.79 -38.96 43.12
N SER A 12 -65.49 -39.05 42.90
CA SER A 12 -64.67 -37.91 42.44
C SER A 12 -65.03 -37.45 41.06
N VAL A 13 -65.34 -38.36 40.11
CA VAL A 13 -65.77 -37.99 38.72
C VAL A 13 -67.18 -37.41 38.81
N LYS A 14 -68.11 -37.93 39.59
CA LYS A 14 -69.46 -37.36 39.76
C LYS A 14 -69.41 -35.94 40.33
N GLN A 15 -68.56 -35.67 41.33
CA GLN A 15 -68.36 -34.34 41.91
C GLN A 15 -67.74 -33.39 40.91
N ALA A 16 -66.78 -33.85 40.13
CA ALA A 16 -66.13 -33.02 39.06
C ALA A 16 -67.18 -32.63 38.00
N LEU A 17 -67.98 -33.56 37.51
CA LEU A 17 -69.03 -33.29 36.54
C LEU A 17 -70.12 -32.38 37.15
N ALA A 18 -70.52 -32.54 38.42
CA ALA A 18 -71.46 -31.67 39.10
C ALA A 18 -70.95 -30.20 39.19
N GLY A 19 -69.67 -30.02 39.43
CA GLY A 19 -69.03 -28.69 39.51
C GLY A 19 -68.67 -28.02 38.14
N SER A 20 -68.67 -28.79 37.05
CA SER A 20 -68.21 -28.34 35.76
C SER A 20 -69.23 -27.51 35.05
N GLN A 21 -68.80 -26.35 34.42
CA GLN A 21 -69.64 -25.46 33.62
C GLN A 21 -69.80 -25.94 32.19
N VAL A 22 -68.83 -26.68 31.64
CA VAL A 22 -68.80 -27.21 30.30
C VAL A 22 -68.12 -28.57 30.33
N LEU A 23 -68.65 -29.52 29.56
CA LEU A 23 -68.01 -30.78 29.29
C LEU A 23 -67.38 -30.73 27.88
N VAL A 24 -66.07 -31.06 27.85
CA VAL A 24 -65.39 -31.24 26.57
C VAL A 24 -65.10 -32.71 26.35
N VAL A 25 -65.78 -33.34 25.39
CA VAL A 25 -65.58 -34.72 25.02
C VAL A 25 -64.50 -34.88 24.00
N VAL A 26 -63.38 -35.53 24.29
CA VAL A 26 -62.34 -35.89 23.38
C VAL A 26 -62.78 -37.08 22.55
N CYS A 27 -63.18 -36.85 21.31
CA CYS A 27 -63.73 -37.84 20.41
C CYS A 27 -62.66 -38.60 19.64
N SER A 28 -62.71 -39.93 19.75
CA SER A 28 -61.90 -40.89 19.03
C SER A 28 -62.66 -42.22 18.92
N PRO A 29 -62.25 -43.18 18.07
CA PRO A 29 -62.88 -44.51 18.05
C PRO A 29 -62.89 -45.16 19.38
N ASP A 30 -61.82 -45.07 20.20
CA ASP A 30 -61.75 -45.64 21.56
C ASP A 30 -62.77 -44.93 22.49
N ALA A 31 -62.97 -43.63 22.37
CA ALA A 31 -63.96 -42.89 23.18
C ALA A 31 -65.39 -43.25 22.80
N ARG A 32 -65.64 -43.56 21.54
CA ARG A 32 -66.97 -44.03 21.06
C ARG A 32 -67.40 -45.38 21.71
N GLU A 33 -66.40 -46.31 21.81
CA GLU A 33 -66.68 -47.66 22.40
C GLU A 33 -66.65 -47.64 23.90
N SER A 34 -66.21 -46.57 24.53
CA SER A 34 -66.08 -46.48 25.98
C SER A 34 -67.44 -46.27 26.68
N ILE A 35 -67.86 -47.26 27.43
CA ILE A 35 -69.09 -47.19 28.29
C ILE A 35 -68.91 -46.01 29.26
N TRP A 36 -67.72 -45.75 29.76
CA TRP A 36 -67.47 -44.67 30.71
C TRP A 36 -67.68 -43.29 30.13
N VAL A 37 -67.20 -43.04 28.97
CA VAL A 37 -67.43 -41.76 28.29
C VAL A 37 -68.89 -41.51 28.00
N ALA A 38 -69.64 -42.55 27.64
CA ALA A 38 -71.06 -42.45 27.44
C ALA A 38 -71.79 -42.06 28.75
N ARG A 39 -71.46 -42.76 29.83
CA ARG A 39 -71.99 -42.49 31.17
C ARG A 39 -71.66 -41.10 31.71
N GLU A 40 -70.45 -40.58 31.45
CA GLU A 40 -70.04 -39.24 31.85
C GLU A 40 -70.89 -38.20 31.12
N ILE A 41 -71.14 -38.37 29.81
CA ILE A 41 -71.94 -37.48 29.00
C ILE A 41 -73.39 -37.47 29.50
N GLU A 42 -73.99 -38.67 29.71
CA GLU A 42 -75.36 -38.83 30.23
C GLU A 42 -75.53 -38.22 31.62
N LEU A 43 -74.60 -38.47 32.53
CA LEU A 43 -74.60 -37.87 33.85
C LEU A 43 -74.50 -36.36 33.81
N PHE A 44 -73.55 -35.78 33.01
CA PHE A 44 -73.41 -34.37 32.92
C PHE A 44 -74.67 -33.69 32.38
N ARG A 45 -75.27 -34.25 31.33
CA ARG A 45 -76.56 -33.78 30.79
C ARG A 45 -77.70 -33.85 31.77
N SER A 46 -77.79 -34.92 32.58
CA SER A 46 -78.78 -35.03 33.60
C SER A 46 -78.62 -34.01 34.72
N LEU A 47 -77.38 -33.72 35.11
CA LEU A 47 -77.07 -32.72 36.13
C LEU A 47 -77.19 -31.29 35.64
N HIS A 48 -76.96 -31.10 34.36
CA HIS A 48 -76.86 -29.78 33.74
C HIS A 48 -77.51 -29.72 32.33
N PRO A 49 -78.86 -29.78 32.25
CA PRO A 49 -79.54 -29.79 30.94
C PRO A 49 -79.23 -28.59 30.01
N ASP A 50 -78.93 -27.45 30.62
CA ASP A 50 -78.67 -26.20 29.88
C ASP A 50 -77.18 -25.90 29.64
N ARG A 51 -76.24 -26.75 30.11
CA ARG A 51 -74.81 -26.52 29.96
C ARG A 51 -74.27 -27.17 28.68
N PRO A 52 -73.35 -26.51 27.99
CA PRO A 52 -72.84 -27.02 26.72
C PRO A 52 -71.96 -28.24 26.88
N VAL A 53 -72.18 -29.22 26.02
CA VAL A 53 -71.25 -30.33 25.77
C VAL A 53 -70.60 -30.11 24.43
N LEU A 54 -69.30 -29.95 24.48
CA LEU A 54 -68.46 -29.64 23.28
C LEU A 54 -67.75 -30.91 22.83
N ALA A 55 -67.78 -31.18 21.53
CA ALA A 55 -67.06 -32.27 20.90
C ALA A 55 -65.69 -31.81 20.40
N ALA A 56 -64.61 -32.52 20.72
CA ALA A 56 -63.26 -32.28 20.21
C ALA A 56 -62.77 -33.52 19.47
N LEU A 57 -62.88 -33.51 18.14
CA LEU A 57 -62.46 -34.64 17.31
C LEU A 57 -60.94 -34.67 17.14
N VAL A 58 -60.32 -35.72 17.66
CA VAL A 58 -58.86 -35.88 17.63
C VAL A 58 -58.40 -37.00 16.70
N ARG A 59 -59.18 -38.04 16.53
CA ARG A 59 -58.85 -39.20 15.69
C ARG A 59 -60.12 -39.88 15.18
N GLY A 60 -60.08 -40.53 13.99
CA GLY A 60 -61.20 -41.20 13.36
C GLY A 60 -62.10 -40.21 12.62
N GLU A 61 -63.07 -40.72 11.82
CA GLU A 61 -64.08 -39.89 11.23
C GLU A 61 -65.26 -39.66 12.20
N PRO A 62 -66.07 -38.62 12.08
CA PRO A 62 -67.14 -38.32 13.02
C PRO A 62 -68.03 -39.51 13.37
N GLU A 63 -68.38 -40.30 12.35
CA GLU A 63 -69.25 -41.47 12.45
C GLU A 63 -68.59 -42.58 13.26
N GLU A 64 -67.27 -42.64 13.34
CA GLU A 64 -66.47 -43.65 14.05
C GLU A 64 -66.01 -43.18 15.43
N ALA A 65 -65.99 -41.86 15.63
CA ALA A 65 -65.34 -41.25 16.79
C ALA A 65 -66.31 -40.65 17.81
N PHE A 66 -67.57 -40.35 17.42
CA PHE A 66 -68.50 -39.71 18.36
C PHE A 66 -69.23 -40.78 19.20
N PRO A 67 -69.16 -40.69 20.53
CA PRO A 67 -69.95 -41.54 21.42
C PRO A 67 -71.42 -41.41 21.11
N PRO A 68 -72.23 -42.51 21.11
CA PRO A 68 -73.69 -42.49 20.90
C PRO A 68 -74.41 -41.48 21.80
N ALA A 69 -74.06 -41.46 23.09
CA ALA A 69 -74.59 -40.51 24.06
C ALA A 69 -74.40 -39.03 23.72
N LEU A 70 -73.40 -38.71 22.84
CA LEU A 70 -73.17 -37.35 22.34
C LEU A 70 -74.18 -36.96 21.22
N LEU A 71 -74.65 -37.95 20.45
CA LEU A 71 -75.59 -37.82 19.35
C LEU A 71 -77.04 -37.79 19.69
N ASP A 72 -77.39 -38.12 20.96
CA ASP A 72 -78.75 -37.99 21.44
C ASP A 72 -79.17 -36.52 21.48
N GLY A 73 -79.94 -36.11 20.44
CA GLY A 73 -80.39 -34.73 20.22
C GLY A 73 -79.86 -34.14 18.90
N ALA A 74 -79.48 -32.90 18.92
CA ALA A 74 -78.87 -32.26 17.78
C ALA A 74 -77.40 -32.66 17.61
N GLU A 75 -76.92 -32.90 16.38
CA GLU A 75 -75.54 -33.20 16.06
C GLU A 75 -74.61 -32.10 16.63
N PRO A 76 -73.63 -32.47 17.50
CA PRO A 76 -72.81 -31.50 18.16
C PRO A 76 -71.86 -30.82 17.17
N LEU A 77 -71.79 -29.49 17.19
CA LEU A 77 -70.74 -28.77 16.51
C LEU A 77 -69.37 -29.15 17.09
N ALA A 78 -68.63 -30.02 16.37
CA ALA A 78 -67.35 -30.50 16.82
C ALA A 78 -66.20 -29.56 16.40
N ALA A 79 -65.25 -29.39 17.29
CA ALA A 79 -63.97 -28.83 16.94
C ALA A 79 -63.08 -29.94 16.37
N ASP A 80 -62.73 -29.89 15.10
CA ASP A 80 -61.89 -30.92 14.45
C ASP A 80 -60.40 -30.59 14.60
N LEU A 81 -59.73 -31.22 15.58
CA LEU A 81 -58.31 -30.99 15.89
C LEU A 81 -57.36 -31.69 14.93
N ARG A 82 -57.85 -32.52 14.00
CA ARG A 82 -57.09 -33.27 13.02
C ARG A 82 -56.49 -32.33 11.99
N LYS A 83 -55.36 -32.75 11.35
CA LYS A 83 -54.67 -31.95 10.32
C LYS A 83 -55.53 -31.70 9.05
N GLN A 84 -56.42 -32.66 8.75
CA GLN A 84 -57.34 -32.57 7.58
C GLN A 84 -58.60 -31.78 7.88
N GLY A 85 -58.89 -31.47 9.14
CA GLY A 85 -60.02 -30.64 9.57
C GLY A 85 -59.62 -29.21 9.89
N ASP A 86 -60.10 -28.64 11.00
CA ASP A 86 -59.72 -27.29 11.46
C ASP A 86 -58.24 -27.16 11.82
N GLY A 87 -57.60 -28.30 12.12
CA GLY A 87 -56.24 -28.38 12.68
C GLY A 87 -56.22 -27.95 14.15
N TRP A 88 -55.10 -28.26 14.79
CA TRP A 88 -54.93 -28.06 16.26
C TRP A 88 -55.32 -26.62 16.70
N ARG A 89 -54.82 -25.61 15.97
CA ARG A 89 -54.95 -24.19 16.38
C ARG A 89 -56.39 -23.68 16.29
N LEU A 90 -57.02 -23.87 15.15
CA LEU A 90 -58.40 -23.39 14.96
C LEU A 90 -59.40 -24.24 15.76
N GLY A 91 -59.21 -25.56 15.80
CA GLY A 91 -59.98 -26.44 16.62
C GLY A 91 -59.89 -26.09 18.11
N PHE A 92 -58.66 -25.80 18.62
CA PHE A 92 -58.48 -25.33 19.99
C PHE A 92 -59.21 -23.99 20.24
N LEU A 93 -59.13 -23.02 19.31
CA LEU A 93 -59.86 -21.76 19.43
C LEU A 93 -61.38 -21.95 19.40
N LYS A 94 -61.89 -22.95 18.64
CA LYS A 94 -63.30 -23.31 18.66
C LYS A 94 -63.75 -23.83 20.04
N ILE A 95 -62.95 -24.70 20.68
CA ILE A 95 -63.21 -25.18 22.02
C ILE A 95 -63.22 -24.02 23.02
N VAL A 96 -62.21 -23.17 22.97
CA VAL A 96 -62.10 -21.99 23.87
C VAL A 96 -63.29 -21.04 23.65
N ALA A 97 -63.71 -20.83 22.38
CA ALA A 97 -64.89 -20.01 22.03
C ALA A 97 -66.16 -20.61 22.67
N GLY A 98 -66.34 -21.94 22.58
CA GLY A 98 -67.49 -22.63 23.17
C GLY A 98 -67.47 -22.57 24.70
N ILE A 99 -66.32 -22.74 25.38
CA ILE A 99 -66.20 -22.61 26.82
C ILE A 99 -66.45 -21.17 27.29
N ALA A 100 -65.93 -20.17 26.58
CA ALA A 100 -66.03 -18.78 26.98
C ALA A 100 -67.37 -18.12 26.55
N GLY A 101 -68.17 -18.78 25.73
CA GLY A 101 -69.43 -18.22 25.19
C GLY A 101 -69.21 -17.02 24.26
N VAL A 102 -68.07 -16.95 23.55
CA VAL A 102 -67.72 -15.84 22.66
C VAL A 102 -67.68 -16.27 21.20
N PRO A 103 -67.97 -15.38 20.24
CA PRO A 103 -67.84 -15.71 18.82
C PRO A 103 -66.42 -16.11 18.44
N LEU A 104 -66.26 -17.20 17.69
CA LEU A 104 -64.96 -17.71 17.22
C LEU A 104 -64.15 -16.64 16.47
N ASP A 105 -64.84 -15.84 15.63
CA ASP A 105 -64.19 -14.78 14.82
C ASP A 105 -63.46 -13.75 15.69
N ALA A 106 -63.99 -13.42 16.87
CA ALA A 106 -63.34 -12.48 17.79
C ALA A 106 -62.03 -13.04 18.37
N LEU A 107 -61.91 -14.36 18.60
CA LEU A 107 -60.70 -15.02 19.08
C LEU A 107 -59.68 -15.16 17.95
N VAL A 108 -60.10 -15.56 16.74
CA VAL A 108 -59.24 -15.69 15.57
C VAL A 108 -58.62 -14.33 15.18
N GLN A 109 -59.40 -13.27 15.17
CA GLN A 109 -58.90 -11.92 14.89
C GLN A 109 -57.88 -11.44 15.92
N ARG A 110 -58.11 -11.69 17.20
CA ARG A 110 -57.20 -11.32 18.30
C ARG A 110 -55.86 -12.10 18.20
N ASP A 111 -55.90 -13.38 17.88
CA ASP A 111 -54.72 -14.23 17.74
C ASP A 111 -53.93 -13.80 16.50
N ALA A 112 -54.57 -13.54 15.38
CA ALA A 112 -53.96 -13.01 14.15
C ALA A 112 -53.31 -11.64 14.40
N ALA A 113 -53.99 -10.72 15.04
CA ALA A 113 -53.46 -9.40 15.39
C ALA A 113 -52.23 -9.46 16.30
N ARG A 114 -52.20 -10.36 17.31
CA ARG A 114 -51.02 -10.55 18.14
C ARG A 114 -49.82 -11.07 17.33
N ARG A 115 -50.07 -11.99 16.41
CA ARG A 115 -49.05 -12.56 15.55
C ARG A 115 -48.45 -11.51 14.61
N ILE A 116 -49.31 -10.73 13.96
CA ILE A 116 -48.87 -9.64 13.07
C ILE A 116 -48.03 -8.59 13.84
N ARG A 117 -48.47 -8.20 15.05
CA ARG A 117 -47.74 -7.25 15.90
C ARG A 117 -46.35 -7.78 16.29
N ARG A 118 -46.21 -9.07 16.59
CA ARG A 118 -44.89 -9.67 16.89
C ARG A 118 -43.98 -9.68 15.66
N VAL A 119 -44.53 -10.07 14.50
CA VAL A 119 -43.76 -10.04 13.26
C VAL A 119 -43.35 -8.62 12.91
N MET A 120 -44.26 -7.65 12.99
CA MET A 120 -43.92 -6.22 12.73
C MET A 120 -42.90 -5.68 13.73
N ALA A 121 -42.95 -6.06 15.01
CA ALA A 121 -41.96 -5.63 16.00
C ALA A 121 -40.57 -6.20 15.70
N VAL A 122 -40.48 -7.50 15.32
CA VAL A 122 -39.22 -8.14 14.97
C VAL A 122 -38.63 -7.57 13.68
N THR A 123 -39.44 -7.45 12.64
CA THR A 123 -38.99 -6.86 11.35
C THR A 123 -38.64 -5.38 11.48
N GLY A 124 -39.41 -4.60 12.26
CA GLY A 124 -39.09 -3.21 12.56
C GLY A 124 -37.76 -3.08 13.33
N GLY A 125 -37.56 -3.92 14.35
CA GLY A 125 -36.30 -3.97 15.09
C GLY A 125 -35.11 -4.35 14.20
N ALA A 126 -35.25 -5.34 13.33
CA ALA A 126 -34.23 -5.74 12.38
C ALA A 126 -33.89 -4.63 11.38
N LEU A 127 -34.90 -3.88 10.90
CA LEU A 127 -34.69 -2.76 9.99
C LEU A 127 -33.92 -1.63 10.68
N VAL A 128 -34.29 -1.28 11.91
CA VAL A 128 -33.56 -0.27 12.70
C VAL A 128 -32.11 -0.69 12.94
N ALA A 129 -31.87 -1.94 13.29
CA ALA A 129 -30.51 -2.46 13.47
C ALA A 129 -29.70 -2.41 12.16
N LEU A 130 -30.31 -2.75 11.03
CA LEU A 130 -29.68 -2.64 9.72
C LEU A 130 -29.30 -1.19 9.38
N LEU A 131 -30.21 -0.25 9.57
CA LEU A 131 -29.96 1.17 9.35
C LEU A 131 -28.84 1.71 10.27
N ALA A 132 -28.82 1.27 11.53
CA ALA A 132 -27.75 1.63 12.47
C ALA A 132 -26.39 1.07 12.01
N MET A 133 -26.33 -0.19 11.53
CA MET A 133 -25.10 -0.77 10.98
C MET A 133 -24.63 -0.02 9.75
N ILE A 134 -25.53 0.33 8.83
CA ILE A 134 -25.20 1.14 7.63
C ILE A 134 -24.63 2.50 8.07
N GLY A 135 -25.30 3.18 8.99
CA GLY A 135 -24.83 4.46 9.52
C GLY A 135 -23.44 4.38 10.18
N MET A 136 -23.20 3.35 11.00
CA MET A 136 -21.88 3.11 11.62
C MET A 136 -20.80 2.81 10.56
N THR A 137 -21.15 2.04 9.52
CA THR A 137 -20.21 1.73 8.44
C THR A 137 -19.83 2.98 7.66
N ILE A 138 -20.81 3.82 7.31
CA ILE A 138 -20.56 5.10 6.63
C ILE A 138 -19.69 6.01 7.50
N PHE A 139 -20.03 6.13 8.79
CA PHE A 139 -19.23 6.92 9.75
C PHE A 139 -17.79 6.41 9.87
N ALA A 140 -17.60 5.10 9.97
CA ALA A 140 -16.27 4.48 10.04
C ALA A 140 -15.44 4.74 8.78
N ILE A 141 -16.07 4.65 7.58
CA ILE A 141 -15.41 4.96 6.31
C ILE A 141 -15.04 6.43 6.23
N GLN A 142 -15.93 7.34 6.61
CA GLN A 142 -15.67 8.78 6.60
C GLN A 142 -14.55 9.16 7.59
N SER A 143 -14.61 8.64 8.81
CA SER A 143 -13.57 8.87 9.83
C SER A 143 -12.21 8.34 9.39
N ARG A 144 -12.17 7.16 8.75
CA ARG A 144 -10.93 6.61 8.18
C ARG A 144 -10.38 7.50 7.05
N ASN A 145 -11.23 7.93 6.13
CA ASN A 145 -10.82 8.78 5.01
C ASN A 145 -10.30 10.14 5.51
N GLU A 146 -10.94 10.73 6.51
CA GLU A 146 -10.48 11.96 7.14
C GLU A 146 -9.11 11.78 7.80
N ALA A 147 -8.90 10.70 8.56
CA ALA A 147 -7.62 10.39 9.18
C ALA A 147 -6.51 10.19 8.13
N LEU A 148 -6.79 9.49 7.03
CA LEU A 148 -5.85 9.32 5.92
C LEU A 148 -5.53 10.65 5.23
N HIS A 149 -6.51 11.54 5.08
CA HIS A 149 -6.29 12.86 4.50
C HIS A 149 -5.39 13.73 5.40
N GLN A 150 -5.66 13.78 6.70
CA GLN A 150 -4.83 14.51 7.67
C GLN A 150 -3.39 13.95 7.73
N GLN A 151 -3.24 12.63 7.68
CA GLN A 151 -1.93 11.99 7.58
C GLN A 151 -1.21 12.43 6.30
N ALA A 152 -1.88 12.40 5.15
CA ALA A 152 -1.28 12.80 3.88
C ALA A 152 -0.86 14.27 3.85
N GLU A 153 -1.64 15.17 4.47
CA GLU A 153 -1.28 16.60 4.61
C GLU A 153 -0.05 16.78 5.51
N ALA A 154 0.00 16.07 6.65
CA ALA A 154 1.16 16.11 7.54
C ALA A 154 2.42 15.60 6.86
N GLU A 155 2.34 14.46 6.17
CA GLU A 155 3.45 13.88 5.40
C GLU A 155 3.87 14.81 4.25
N GLY A 156 2.94 15.46 3.55
CA GLY A 156 3.23 16.45 2.52
C GLY A 156 3.99 17.66 3.04
N LEU A 157 3.67 18.14 4.25
CA LEU A 157 4.42 19.21 4.90
C LEU A 157 5.84 18.76 5.26
N VAL A 158 6.00 17.56 5.78
CA VAL A 158 7.33 16.99 6.08
C VAL A 158 8.13 16.83 4.79
N GLU A 159 7.52 16.34 3.72
CA GLU A 159 8.16 16.24 2.40
C GLU A 159 8.65 17.61 1.89
N TYR A 160 7.78 18.62 1.89
CA TYR A 160 8.15 19.98 1.50
C TYR A 160 9.35 20.52 2.31
N MET A 161 9.33 20.32 3.63
CA MET A 161 10.44 20.79 4.49
C MET A 161 11.75 20.05 4.17
N LEU A 162 11.68 18.76 3.87
CA LEU A 162 12.87 17.92 3.66
C LEU A 162 13.38 17.87 2.22
N THR A 163 12.61 18.39 1.25
CA THR A 163 12.99 18.46 -0.16
C THR A 163 13.16 19.90 -0.64
N ASP A 164 12.06 20.66 -0.72
CA ASP A 164 12.06 21.99 -1.33
C ASP A 164 12.75 23.03 -0.43
N LEU A 165 12.36 23.12 0.85
CA LEU A 165 13.02 24.01 1.80
C LEU A 165 14.51 23.66 1.99
N ARG A 166 14.84 22.36 1.99
CA ARG A 166 16.23 21.88 2.00
C ARG A 166 17.03 22.42 0.80
N THR A 167 16.42 22.41 -0.38
CA THR A 167 17.08 22.91 -1.61
C THR A 167 17.39 24.40 -1.51
N GLU A 168 16.47 25.20 -0.99
CA GLU A 168 16.66 26.62 -0.70
C GLU A 168 17.77 26.85 0.35
N LEU A 169 17.74 26.11 1.47
CA LEU A 169 18.73 26.22 2.53
C LEU A 169 20.13 25.78 2.09
N LYS A 170 20.20 24.79 1.16
CA LYS A 170 21.45 24.35 0.57
C LYS A 170 22.11 25.47 -0.26
N GLY A 171 21.30 26.26 -0.97
CA GLY A 171 21.76 27.41 -1.75
C GLY A 171 22.45 28.48 -0.90
N VAL A 172 22.07 28.61 0.38
CA VAL A 172 22.65 29.57 1.34
C VAL A 172 23.60 28.94 2.38
N GLY A 173 23.93 27.67 2.23
CA GLY A 173 24.90 26.97 3.09
C GLY A 173 24.40 26.64 4.51
N ARG A 174 23.07 26.61 4.74
CA ARG A 174 22.46 26.44 6.08
C ARG A 174 21.82 25.06 6.26
N LEU A 175 22.46 24.00 5.79
CA LEU A 175 21.99 22.61 5.99
C LEU A 175 22.02 22.14 7.45
N ASP A 176 22.75 22.85 8.32
CA ASP A 176 22.78 22.60 9.77
C ASP A 176 21.39 22.70 10.41
N VAL A 177 20.54 23.60 9.90
CA VAL A 177 19.16 23.78 10.38
C VAL A 177 18.31 22.51 10.13
N MET A 178 18.61 21.76 9.08
CA MET A 178 17.86 20.57 8.70
C MET A 178 18.07 19.36 9.64
N THR A 179 19.13 19.36 10.45
CA THR A 179 19.45 18.20 11.32
C THR A 179 18.29 17.88 12.27
N LYS A 180 17.75 18.89 12.95
CA LYS A 180 16.61 18.70 13.88
C LYS A 180 15.31 18.32 13.17
N VAL A 181 15.09 18.85 11.97
CA VAL A 181 13.94 18.49 11.14
C VAL A 181 14.03 17.03 10.71
N ASN A 182 15.23 16.61 10.29
CA ASN A 182 15.52 15.23 9.90
C ASN A 182 15.32 14.25 11.08
N GLU A 183 15.83 14.57 12.26
CA GLU A 183 15.64 13.76 13.48
C GLU A 183 14.15 13.60 13.80
N ARG A 184 13.39 14.70 13.79
CA ARG A 184 11.95 14.64 14.09
C ARG A 184 11.13 13.88 13.06
N ALA A 185 11.53 13.97 11.78
CA ALA A 185 10.90 13.18 10.71
C ALA A 185 11.21 11.69 10.84
N MET A 186 12.41 11.33 11.26
CA MET A 186 12.75 9.93 11.54
C MET A 186 11.94 9.36 12.69
N ASP A 187 11.83 10.08 13.83
CA ASP A 187 10.99 9.66 14.96
C ASP A 187 9.55 9.32 14.49
N TYR A 188 8.98 10.18 13.61
CA TYR A 188 7.64 9.95 13.07
C TYR A 188 7.53 8.66 12.25
N TYR A 189 8.57 8.32 11.47
CA TYR A 189 8.55 7.11 10.64
C TYR A 189 9.01 5.85 11.37
N GLU A 190 9.84 5.95 12.42
CA GLU A 190 10.27 4.82 13.24
C GLU A 190 9.09 4.19 14.00
N ASP A 191 8.11 4.98 14.40
CA ASP A 191 6.88 4.49 15.04
C ASP A 191 5.97 3.67 14.09
N GLN A 192 6.28 3.60 12.79
CA GLN A 192 5.49 2.93 11.76
C GLN A 192 6.23 1.74 11.15
N ASP A 193 6.30 0.64 11.90
CA ASP A 193 7.04 -0.58 11.49
C ASP A 193 6.35 -1.40 10.39
N ASP A 194 5.01 -1.41 10.35
CA ASP A 194 4.25 -2.20 9.38
C ASP A 194 4.01 -1.45 8.06
N LEU A 195 4.94 -1.62 7.13
CA LEU A 195 4.83 -1.02 5.79
C LEU A 195 3.67 -1.58 4.97
N SER A 196 3.19 -2.80 5.27
CA SER A 196 2.13 -3.44 4.49
C SER A 196 0.77 -2.77 4.68
N ALA A 197 0.59 -2.08 5.81
CA ALA A 197 -0.63 -1.35 6.15
C ALA A 197 -0.66 0.08 5.60
N MET A 198 0.48 0.60 5.12
CA MET A 198 0.61 1.97 4.64
C MET A 198 0.12 2.14 3.19
N PRO A 199 -0.55 3.26 2.86
CA PRO A 199 -0.84 3.63 1.48
C PRO A 199 0.45 3.75 0.64
N ALA A 200 0.38 3.36 -0.64
CA ALA A 200 1.54 3.43 -1.54
C ALA A 200 2.13 4.85 -1.63
N GLU A 201 1.28 5.88 -1.66
CA GLU A 201 1.72 7.29 -1.69
C GLU A 201 2.53 7.69 -0.45
N SER A 202 2.14 7.22 0.74
CA SER A 202 2.89 7.45 1.98
C SER A 202 4.24 6.75 1.96
N LEU A 203 4.30 5.52 1.43
CA LEU A 203 5.56 4.80 1.23
C LEU A 203 6.50 5.53 0.24
N GLU A 204 5.95 6.05 -0.86
CA GLU A 204 6.72 6.83 -1.83
C GLU A 204 7.32 8.10 -1.21
N ARG A 205 6.52 8.84 -0.43
CA ARG A 205 7.02 10.02 0.32
C ARG A 205 8.11 9.62 1.30
N ARG A 206 7.87 8.58 2.11
CA ARG A 206 8.86 8.06 3.06
C ARG A 206 10.20 7.75 2.38
N ALA A 207 10.19 7.07 1.24
CA ALA A 207 11.40 6.76 0.50
C ALA A 207 12.15 8.03 0.05
N ARG A 208 11.43 9.02 -0.51
CA ARG A 208 12.04 10.30 -0.93
C ARG A 208 12.67 11.06 0.24
N ILE A 209 11.99 11.11 1.37
CA ILE A 209 12.49 11.76 2.59
C ILE A 209 13.76 11.05 3.09
N LEU A 210 13.75 9.73 3.17
CA LEU A 210 14.90 8.94 3.60
C LEU A 210 16.11 9.12 2.67
N HIS A 211 15.89 9.19 1.34
CA HIS A 211 16.95 9.52 0.38
C HIS A 211 17.54 10.89 0.65
N ALA A 212 16.70 11.93 0.80
CA ALA A 212 17.16 13.29 1.05
C ALA A 212 17.99 13.41 2.35
N MET A 213 17.53 12.75 3.41
CA MET A 213 18.25 12.71 4.69
C MET A 213 19.57 11.94 4.61
N GLY A 214 19.56 10.80 3.89
CA GLY A 214 20.77 10.00 3.64
C GLY A 214 21.84 10.76 2.85
N GLU A 215 21.43 11.56 1.84
CA GLU A 215 22.33 12.45 1.11
C GLU A 215 22.97 13.52 1.99
N ASP A 216 22.21 14.07 2.95
CA ASP A 216 22.75 15.06 3.88
C ASP A 216 23.80 14.44 4.81
N ASP A 217 23.56 13.23 5.29
CA ASP A 217 24.52 12.48 6.10
C ASP A 217 25.78 12.11 5.29
N GLU A 218 25.62 11.67 4.02
CA GLU A 218 26.75 11.37 3.12
C GLU A 218 27.63 12.60 2.92
N LYS A 219 27.02 13.77 2.67
CA LYS A 219 27.77 15.04 2.49
C LYS A 219 28.50 15.50 3.74
N ARG A 220 27.96 15.20 4.93
CA ARG A 220 28.64 15.43 6.21
C ARG A 220 29.74 14.44 6.51
N GLY A 221 29.78 13.31 5.77
CA GLY A 221 30.70 12.21 6.01
C GLY A 221 30.19 11.18 7.02
N ASP A 222 28.93 11.31 7.48
CA ASP A 222 28.30 10.39 8.43
C ASP A 222 27.78 9.14 7.71
N LEU A 223 28.71 8.34 7.14
CA LEU A 223 28.37 7.22 6.27
C LEU A 223 27.55 6.12 6.95
N ASP A 224 27.64 5.97 8.29
CA ASP A 224 26.85 5.00 9.03
C ASP A 224 25.38 5.42 9.09
N LYS A 225 25.12 6.69 9.41
CA LYS A 225 23.77 7.24 9.43
C LYS A 225 23.14 7.25 8.02
N ALA A 226 23.93 7.62 7.01
CA ALA A 226 23.49 7.57 5.62
C ALA A 226 23.08 6.15 5.20
N LEU A 227 23.89 5.13 5.54
CA LEU A 227 23.58 3.73 5.21
C LEU A 227 22.28 3.25 5.85
N VAL A 228 22.02 3.60 7.12
CA VAL A 228 20.77 3.24 7.80
C VAL A 228 19.57 3.79 7.02
N LYS A 229 19.60 5.08 6.67
CA LYS A 229 18.50 5.74 5.95
C LYS A 229 18.32 5.19 4.53
N PHE A 230 19.39 4.98 3.79
CA PHE A 230 19.30 4.39 2.45
C PHE A 230 18.87 2.93 2.46
N THR A 231 19.24 2.14 3.49
CA THR A 231 18.76 0.76 3.64
C THR A 231 17.27 0.73 3.96
N GLU A 232 16.80 1.64 4.80
CA GLU A 232 15.36 1.76 5.08
C GLU A 232 14.58 2.24 3.84
N ALA A 233 15.11 3.22 3.09
CA ALA A 233 14.51 3.63 1.81
C ALA A 233 14.45 2.45 0.82
N HIS A 234 15.50 1.62 0.76
CA HIS A 234 15.54 0.42 -0.07
C HIS A 234 14.43 -0.57 0.33
N ARG A 235 14.25 -0.84 1.64
CA ARG A 235 13.17 -1.70 2.15
C ARG A 235 11.78 -1.17 1.75
N VAL A 236 11.56 0.13 1.85
CA VAL A 236 10.31 0.78 1.47
C VAL A 236 10.05 0.65 -0.05
N THR A 237 11.07 0.96 -0.87
CA THR A 237 10.93 0.88 -2.34
C THR A 237 10.80 -0.56 -2.85
N GLU A 238 11.41 -1.53 -2.18
CA GLU A 238 11.23 -2.96 -2.45
C GLU A 238 9.79 -3.40 -2.19
N THR A 239 9.20 -2.96 -1.07
CA THR A 239 7.79 -3.20 -0.77
C THR A 239 6.87 -2.60 -1.84
N LEU A 240 7.12 -1.35 -2.26
CA LEU A 240 6.36 -0.71 -3.34
C LEU A 240 6.48 -1.45 -4.66
N LEU A 241 7.69 -1.90 -5.00
CA LEU A 241 7.94 -2.65 -6.22
C LEU A 241 7.24 -4.02 -6.20
N ALA A 242 7.15 -4.68 -5.03
CA ALA A 242 6.44 -5.94 -4.88
C ALA A 242 4.92 -5.80 -5.08
N ILE A 243 4.33 -4.63 -4.76
CA ILE A 243 2.90 -4.35 -4.99
C ILE A 243 2.59 -4.23 -6.49
N ASP A 244 3.48 -3.58 -7.28
CA ASP A 244 3.31 -3.39 -8.72
C ASP A 244 4.68 -3.44 -9.42
N PRO A 245 5.15 -4.65 -9.80
CA PRO A 245 6.50 -4.88 -10.30
C PRO A 245 6.82 -4.27 -11.67
N ASP A 246 5.79 -3.93 -12.44
CA ASP A 246 5.92 -3.37 -13.79
C ASP A 246 5.69 -1.85 -13.84
N ASN A 247 5.44 -1.24 -12.69
CA ASN A 247 5.25 0.21 -12.58
C ASN A 247 6.60 0.94 -12.75
N PRO A 248 6.75 1.78 -13.80
CA PRO A 248 8.02 2.44 -14.07
C PRO A 248 8.51 3.35 -12.94
N ASP A 249 7.60 4.03 -12.25
CA ASP A 249 7.97 4.97 -11.19
C ASP A 249 8.47 4.22 -9.95
N ARG A 250 7.90 3.03 -9.65
CA ARG A 250 8.38 2.14 -8.58
C ARG A 250 9.71 1.48 -8.92
N ILE A 251 9.87 1.02 -10.18
CA ILE A 251 11.17 0.51 -10.65
C ILE A 251 12.24 1.60 -10.53
N PHE A 252 11.93 2.82 -10.95
CA PHE A 252 12.83 3.96 -10.84
C PHE A 252 13.18 4.29 -9.38
N GLY A 253 12.18 4.39 -8.49
CA GLY A 253 12.41 4.66 -7.07
C GLY A 253 13.26 3.60 -6.40
N HIS A 254 13.05 2.32 -6.72
CA HIS A 254 13.87 1.22 -6.21
C HIS A 254 15.29 1.26 -6.79
N ALA A 255 15.45 1.58 -8.07
CA ALA A 255 16.75 1.79 -8.69
C ALA A 255 17.57 2.87 -7.96
N GLN A 256 16.94 4.00 -7.63
CA GLN A 256 17.62 5.06 -6.86
C GLN A 256 18.09 4.56 -5.49
N SER A 257 17.29 3.72 -4.80
CA SER A 257 17.69 3.12 -3.53
C SER A 257 18.89 2.17 -3.68
N GLU A 258 18.93 1.37 -4.75
CA GLU A 258 20.08 0.52 -5.07
C GLU A 258 21.34 1.35 -5.30
N TYR A 259 21.24 2.45 -6.06
CA TYR A 259 22.35 3.37 -6.29
C TYR A 259 22.90 3.94 -4.97
N TRP A 260 22.04 4.47 -4.09
CA TRP A 260 22.47 5.13 -2.88
C TRP A 260 23.13 4.16 -1.88
N VAL A 261 22.57 2.96 -1.71
CA VAL A 261 23.22 1.91 -0.89
C VAL A 261 24.57 1.50 -1.49
N GLY A 262 24.64 1.32 -2.81
CA GLY A 262 25.86 1.03 -3.54
C GLY A 262 26.92 2.12 -3.36
N ARG A 263 26.51 3.38 -3.39
CA ARG A 263 27.36 4.56 -3.18
C ARG A 263 28.02 4.58 -1.80
N ILE A 264 27.27 4.25 -0.75
CA ILE A 264 27.87 4.17 0.59
C ILE A 264 28.86 3.02 0.70
N TYR A 265 28.56 1.85 0.12
CA TYR A 265 29.50 0.74 0.07
C TYR A 265 30.78 1.10 -0.71
N GLU A 266 30.67 1.84 -1.83
CA GLU A 266 31.81 2.36 -2.59
C GLU A 266 32.70 3.28 -1.73
N LEU A 267 32.09 4.25 -1.04
CA LEU A 267 32.82 5.18 -0.15
C LEU A 267 33.55 4.46 0.99
N ARG A 268 32.96 3.34 1.47
CA ARG A 268 33.58 2.46 2.49
C ARG A 268 34.58 1.46 1.89
N ARG A 269 34.83 1.50 0.56
CA ARG A 269 35.69 0.57 -0.18
C ARG A 269 35.24 -0.90 -0.06
N GLN A 270 33.94 -1.11 0.16
CA GLN A 270 33.32 -2.44 0.18
C GLN A 270 32.91 -2.85 -1.24
N TRP A 271 33.92 -3.03 -2.11
CA TRP A 271 33.77 -3.11 -3.55
C TRP A 271 32.76 -4.13 -4.04
N ARG A 272 32.75 -5.32 -3.42
CA ARG A 272 31.85 -6.41 -3.82
C ARG A 272 30.39 -6.08 -3.52
N LEU A 273 30.11 -5.45 -2.38
CA LEU A 273 28.76 -5.02 -2.02
C LEU A 273 28.29 -3.87 -2.92
N ALA A 274 29.17 -2.90 -3.19
CA ALA A 274 28.89 -1.82 -4.12
C ALA A 274 28.58 -2.34 -5.54
N SER A 275 29.38 -3.29 -6.04
CA SER A 275 29.19 -3.92 -7.36
C SER A 275 27.81 -4.58 -7.46
N SER A 276 27.40 -5.36 -6.46
CA SER A 276 26.09 -6.01 -6.44
C SER A 276 24.94 -4.99 -6.56
N ARG A 277 25.04 -3.87 -5.84
CA ARG A 277 24.03 -2.81 -5.86
C ARG A 277 24.00 -2.05 -7.19
N TYR A 278 25.18 -1.72 -7.74
CA TYR A 278 25.25 -1.04 -9.04
C TYR A 278 24.79 -1.93 -10.20
N HIS A 279 24.98 -3.25 -10.12
CA HIS A 279 24.37 -4.19 -11.07
C HIS A 279 22.84 -4.20 -10.94
N ALA A 280 22.30 -4.23 -9.72
CA ALA A 280 20.85 -4.17 -9.50
C ALA A 280 20.25 -2.86 -10.06
N TYR A 281 20.89 -1.72 -9.79
CA TYR A 281 20.54 -0.43 -10.36
C TYR A 281 20.54 -0.45 -11.91
N SER A 282 21.61 -0.95 -12.50
CA SER A 282 21.74 -1.04 -13.96
C SER A 282 20.67 -1.96 -14.58
N ASN A 283 20.34 -3.08 -13.95
CA ASN A 283 19.28 -4.00 -14.40
C ASN A 283 17.89 -3.36 -14.29
N ALA A 284 17.64 -2.55 -13.25
CA ALA A 284 16.39 -1.80 -13.14
C ALA A 284 16.25 -0.77 -14.27
N ALA A 285 17.34 -0.06 -14.62
CA ALA A 285 17.36 0.85 -15.76
C ALA A 285 17.08 0.13 -17.08
N GLU A 286 17.55 -1.10 -17.27
CA GLU A 286 17.24 -1.93 -18.44
C GLU A 286 15.76 -2.27 -18.53
N LYS A 287 15.12 -2.65 -17.42
CA LYS A 287 13.67 -2.86 -17.36
C LYS A 287 12.89 -1.60 -17.72
N LEU A 288 13.31 -0.44 -17.22
CA LEU A 288 12.69 0.86 -17.56
C LEU A 288 12.74 1.13 -19.07
N ILE A 289 13.88 0.85 -19.73
CA ILE A 289 14.03 0.98 -21.18
C ILE A 289 13.11 -0.01 -21.92
N ALA A 290 12.96 -1.23 -21.42
CA ALA A 290 12.05 -2.22 -22.03
C ALA A 290 10.58 -1.74 -22.00
N ILE A 291 10.18 -1.04 -20.92
CA ILE A 291 8.81 -0.50 -20.76
C ILE A 291 8.61 0.75 -21.65
N ARG A 292 9.59 1.65 -21.70
CA ARG A 292 9.54 2.89 -22.50
C ARG A 292 10.88 3.11 -23.23
N PRO A 293 11.04 2.52 -24.41
CA PRO A 293 12.31 2.50 -25.14
C PRO A 293 12.71 3.83 -25.79
N ASP A 294 11.88 4.83 -25.72
CA ASP A 294 12.09 6.18 -26.30
C ASP A 294 12.37 7.26 -25.24
N LYS A 295 12.31 6.93 -23.94
CA LYS A 295 12.47 7.91 -22.85
C LYS A 295 13.96 8.22 -22.57
N PRO A 296 14.45 9.45 -22.86
CA PRO A 296 15.87 9.79 -22.69
C PRO A 296 16.39 9.63 -21.25
N ASP A 297 15.53 9.88 -20.25
CA ASP A 297 15.91 9.73 -18.85
C ASP A 297 16.35 8.29 -18.53
N TYR A 298 15.70 7.30 -19.11
CA TYR A 298 16.04 5.88 -18.87
C TYR A 298 17.35 5.48 -19.55
N PHE A 299 17.70 6.14 -20.67
CA PHE A 299 19.04 6.00 -21.25
C PHE A 299 20.11 6.59 -20.34
N MET A 300 19.82 7.71 -19.69
CA MET A 300 20.73 8.30 -18.69
C MET A 300 20.91 7.39 -17.50
N GLU A 301 19.82 6.81 -16.95
CA GLU A 301 19.92 5.85 -15.83
C GLU A 301 20.79 4.64 -16.19
N ARG A 302 20.62 4.10 -17.39
CA ARG A 302 21.46 2.99 -17.87
C ARG A 302 22.92 3.42 -18.03
N GLY A 303 23.14 4.61 -18.55
CA GLY A 303 24.47 5.23 -18.68
C GLY A 303 25.15 5.40 -17.32
N TRP A 304 24.45 5.92 -16.32
CA TRP A 304 24.97 6.04 -14.94
C TRP A 304 25.24 4.68 -14.30
N GLY A 305 24.40 3.66 -14.55
CA GLY A 305 24.65 2.31 -14.10
C GLY A 305 26.03 1.79 -14.57
N PHE A 306 26.31 1.91 -15.84
CA PHE A 306 27.62 1.53 -16.40
C PHE A 306 28.75 2.44 -15.91
N LEU A 307 28.53 3.75 -15.81
CA LEU A 307 29.53 4.70 -15.31
C LEU A 307 29.96 4.34 -13.88
N ASN A 308 29.01 4.07 -13.00
CA ASN A 308 29.30 3.69 -11.62
C ASN A 308 30.06 2.36 -11.52
N LEU A 309 29.71 1.36 -12.32
CA LEU A 309 30.44 0.11 -12.42
C LEU A 309 31.88 0.34 -12.89
N GLY A 310 32.07 1.16 -13.94
CA GLY A 310 33.38 1.52 -14.43
C GLY A 310 34.24 2.25 -13.38
N ILE A 311 33.66 3.22 -12.67
CA ILE A 311 34.33 3.93 -11.57
C ILE A 311 34.74 2.98 -10.44
N LEU A 312 33.85 2.04 -10.10
CA LEU A 312 34.11 1.06 -9.05
C LEU A 312 35.32 0.18 -9.39
N GLU A 313 35.37 -0.35 -10.61
CA GLU A 313 36.48 -1.16 -11.10
C GLU A 313 37.78 -0.37 -11.18
N PHE A 314 37.72 0.87 -11.67
CA PHE A 314 38.86 1.78 -11.70
C PHE A 314 39.42 2.04 -10.29
N LYS A 315 38.55 2.32 -9.29
CA LYS A 315 38.95 2.58 -7.90
C LYS A 315 39.42 1.34 -7.15
N SER A 316 38.83 0.18 -7.42
CA SER A 316 39.23 -1.10 -6.84
C SER A 316 40.55 -1.63 -7.44
N ARG A 317 41.03 -1.00 -8.51
CA ARG A 317 42.20 -1.42 -9.28
C ARG A 317 42.06 -2.83 -9.88
N SER A 318 40.82 -3.20 -10.26
CA SER A 318 40.56 -4.38 -11.06
C SER A 318 41.22 -4.17 -12.43
N ASN A 319 42.11 -5.07 -12.85
CA ASN A 319 42.91 -4.89 -14.05
C ASN A 319 42.43 -5.75 -15.22
N ASP A 320 41.15 -6.08 -15.24
CA ASP A 320 40.50 -6.98 -16.22
C ASP A 320 39.96 -6.27 -17.48
N GLY A 321 40.15 -4.96 -17.59
CA GLY A 321 39.68 -4.15 -18.71
C GLY A 321 38.16 -3.85 -18.70
N LEU A 322 37.39 -4.40 -17.78
CA LEU A 322 35.95 -4.19 -17.66
C LEU A 322 35.60 -2.74 -17.36
N GLY A 323 36.44 -2.03 -16.60
CA GLY A 323 36.22 -0.62 -16.29
C GLY A 323 36.11 0.26 -17.56
N ARG A 324 37.00 0.03 -18.53
CA ARG A 324 36.95 0.75 -19.80
C ARG A 324 35.71 0.39 -20.63
N HIS A 325 35.41 -0.89 -20.72
CA HIS A 325 34.18 -1.32 -21.39
C HIS A 325 32.95 -0.67 -20.78
N ASN A 326 32.87 -0.59 -19.46
CA ASN A 326 31.75 0.06 -18.76
C ASN A 326 31.70 1.56 -19.06
N PHE A 327 32.83 2.29 -19.14
CA PHE A 327 32.84 3.68 -19.56
C PHE A 327 32.36 3.87 -21.00
N GLU A 328 32.77 2.99 -21.92
CA GLU A 328 32.31 3.01 -23.32
C GLU A 328 30.79 2.75 -23.42
N GLN A 329 30.26 1.80 -22.63
CA GLN A 329 28.80 1.57 -22.55
C GLN A 329 28.08 2.77 -21.98
N ALA A 330 28.60 3.41 -20.93
CA ALA A 330 28.03 4.62 -20.35
C ALA A 330 27.91 5.73 -21.41
N ILE A 331 28.99 5.98 -22.16
CA ILE A 331 29.01 6.96 -23.23
C ILE A 331 28.00 6.63 -24.33
N ALA A 332 27.89 5.36 -24.72
CA ALA A 332 26.95 4.93 -25.75
C ALA A 332 25.49 5.17 -25.31
N TRP A 333 25.12 4.84 -24.09
CA TRP A 333 23.77 5.04 -23.58
C TRP A 333 23.44 6.53 -23.36
N MET A 334 24.34 7.31 -22.77
CA MET A 334 24.20 8.75 -22.63
C MET A 334 24.16 9.45 -24.01
N GLY A 335 24.88 8.92 -25.00
CA GLY A 335 24.82 9.38 -26.40
C GLY A 335 23.42 9.28 -26.99
N LYS A 336 22.69 8.16 -26.74
CA LYS A 336 21.27 8.03 -27.17
C LYS A 336 20.37 9.08 -26.51
N ALA A 337 20.63 9.44 -25.25
CA ALA A 337 19.89 10.51 -24.57
C ALA A 337 20.21 11.88 -25.24
N ALA A 338 21.47 12.13 -25.56
CA ALA A 338 21.89 13.37 -26.26
C ALA A 338 21.32 13.51 -27.68
N GLU A 339 21.11 12.42 -28.41
CA GLU A 339 20.41 12.43 -29.70
C GLU A 339 18.97 12.94 -29.56
N LYS A 340 18.29 12.60 -28.46
CA LYS A 340 16.94 13.06 -28.18
C LYS A 340 16.90 14.47 -27.55
N ARG A 341 17.93 14.82 -26.77
CA ARG A 341 18.06 16.12 -26.07
C ARG A 341 19.43 16.77 -26.31
N PRO A 342 19.72 17.24 -27.52
CA PRO A 342 21.07 17.69 -27.91
C PRO A 342 21.56 18.96 -27.20
N GLN A 343 20.66 19.72 -26.57
CA GLN A 343 20.95 20.94 -25.80
C GLN A 343 20.66 20.76 -24.29
N ASP A 344 20.54 19.54 -23.78
CA ASP A 344 20.36 19.28 -22.34
C ASP A 344 21.72 19.40 -21.63
N SER A 345 21.87 20.44 -20.81
CA SER A 345 23.09 20.74 -20.05
C SER A 345 23.48 19.54 -19.12
N ALA A 346 22.52 18.86 -18.53
CA ALA A 346 22.80 17.72 -17.64
C ALA A 346 23.36 16.54 -18.43
N VAL A 347 22.76 16.23 -19.59
CA VAL A 347 23.23 15.14 -20.45
C VAL A 347 24.64 15.44 -20.97
N LEU A 348 24.89 16.67 -21.46
CA LEU A 348 26.20 17.06 -21.97
C LEU A 348 27.29 17.02 -20.89
N LYS A 349 26.98 17.46 -19.71
CA LYS A 349 27.85 17.38 -18.53
C LYS A 349 28.27 15.94 -18.26
N GLU A 350 27.29 15.01 -18.17
CA GLU A 350 27.55 13.62 -17.80
C GLU A 350 28.32 12.85 -18.90
N ILE A 351 28.02 13.10 -20.16
CA ILE A 351 28.83 12.57 -21.27
C ILE A 351 30.29 13.04 -21.14
N GLY A 352 30.52 14.33 -20.87
CA GLY A 352 31.87 14.87 -20.64
C GLY A 352 32.56 14.18 -19.45
N ASN A 353 31.84 13.89 -18.33
CA ASN A 353 32.36 13.18 -17.19
C ASN A 353 32.72 11.72 -17.53
N ALA A 354 31.90 11.03 -18.33
CA ALA A 354 32.18 9.67 -18.77
C ALA A 354 33.43 9.58 -19.62
N TYR A 355 33.63 10.53 -20.57
CA TYR A 355 34.87 10.63 -21.34
C TYR A 355 36.07 10.94 -20.45
N ALA A 356 35.91 11.76 -19.42
CA ALA A 356 37.00 12.04 -18.49
C ALA A 356 37.50 10.77 -17.78
N TRP A 357 36.56 9.94 -17.28
CA TRP A 357 36.90 8.67 -16.66
C TRP A 357 37.53 7.66 -17.63
N LEU A 358 37.02 7.60 -18.85
CA LEU A 358 37.63 6.79 -19.91
C LEU A 358 39.07 7.24 -20.20
N ALA A 359 39.32 8.55 -20.28
CA ALA A 359 40.67 9.11 -20.47
C ALA A 359 41.57 8.74 -19.27
N ASP A 360 41.10 8.88 -18.02
CA ASP A 360 41.87 8.53 -16.84
C ASP A 360 42.27 7.04 -16.84
N SER A 361 41.44 6.16 -17.39
CA SER A 361 41.80 4.73 -17.54
C SER A 361 42.95 4.50 -18.51
N TYR A 362 43.03 5.27 -19.62
CA TYR A 362 44.14 5.23 -20.54
C TYR A 362 45.43 5.88 -19.99
N PHE A 363 45.26 6.90 -19.12
CA PHE A 363 46.37 7.51 -18.42
C PHE A 363 47.15 6.48 -17.56
N LEU A 364 46.44 5.59 -16.83
CA LEU A 364 47.05 4.55 -16.01
C LEU A 364 47.93 3.58 -16.83
N ASP A 365 47.52 3.31 -18.08
CA ASP A 365 48.25 2.42 -18.98
C ASP A 365 49.37 3.13 -19.74
N GLY A 366 49.45 4.47 -19.66
CA GLY A 366 50.38 5.29 -20.48
C GLY A 366 50.02 5.36 -21.95
N ASP A 367 48.78 5.00 -22.34
CA ASP A 367 48.30 5.15 -23.70
C ASP A 367 47.84 6.58 -23.97
N TRP A 368 48.84 7.44 -24.22
CA TRP A 368 48.64 8.88 -24.42
C TRP A 368 47.84 9.24 -25.66
N ASN A 369 47.84 8.38 -26.68
CA ASN A 369 47.05 8.63 -27.90
C ASN A 369 45.56 8.44 -27.62
N ARG A 370 45.17 7.33 -27.00
CA ARG A 370 43.75 7.11 -26.61
C ARG A 370 43.33 8.06 -25.51
N TYR A 371 44.21 8.37 -24.55
CA TYR A 371 43.99 9.43 -23.56
C TYR A 371 43.58 10.75 -24.22
N LEU A 372 44.38 11.25 -25.18
CA LEU A 372 44.11 12.51 -25.86
C LEU A 372 42.82 12.45 -26.66
N ALA A 373 42.54 11.34 -27.34
CA ALA A 373 41.30 11.18 -28.10
C ALA A 373 40.08 11.29 -27.18
N ALA A 374 40.09 10.62 -26.01
CA ALA A 374 39.01 10.69 -25.02
C ALA A 374 38.90 12.10 -24.39
N ARG A 375 40.04 12.75 -24.04
CA ARG A 375 40.05 14.13 -23.52
C ARG A 375 39.52 15.16 -24.52
N GLN A 376 39.74 14.94 -25.81
CA GLN A 376 39.18 15.82 -26.86
C GLN A 376 37.66 15.69 -26.90
N ARG A 377 37.14 14.48 -26.82
CA ARG A 377 35.67 14.24 -26.74
C ARG A 377 35.08 14.81 -25.46
N GLU A 378 35.77 14.71 -24.32
CA GLU A 378 35.41 15.39 -23.08
C GLU A 378 35.28 16.91 -23.31
N LEU A 379 36.28 17.54 -23.91
CA LEU A 379 36.29 18.98 -24.18
C LEU A 379 35.11 19.37 -25.07
N GLU A 380 34.91 18.66 -26.19
CA GLU A 380 33.77 18.89 -27.08
C GLU A 380 32.42 18.89 -26.36
N ALA A 381 32.17 17.90 -25.50
CA ALA A 381 30.93 17.80 -24.70
C ALA A 381 30.80 18.98 -23.72
N LYS A 382 31.90 19.35 -23.03
CA LYS A 382 31.90 20.44 -22.05
C LYS A 382 31.78 21.82 -22.71
N GLU A 383 32.35 22.03 -23.90
CA GLU A 383 32.16 23.25 -24.68
C GLU A 383 30.72 23.39 -25.21
N ARG A 384 30.08 22.27 -25.60
CA ARG A 384 28.65 22.28 -25.93
C ARG A 384 27.81 22.62 -24.72
N TRP A 385 28.12 22.05 -23.51
CA TRP A 385 27.43 22.43 -22.26
C TRP A 385 27.61 23.93 -22.00
N LEU A 386 28.83 24.48 -22.10
CA LEU A 386 29.09 25.91 -21.92
C LEU A 386 28.33 26.77 -22.92
N ALA A 387 28.16 26.30 -24.17
CA ALA A 387 27.42 27.02 -25.22
C ALA A 387 25.91 27.11 -24.87
N VAL A 388 25.33 26.06 -24.23
CA VAL A 388 23.93 26.06 -23.75
C VAL A 388 23.77 27.00 -22.54
N ASP A 389 24.70 26.96 -21.60
CA ASP A 389 24.71 27.81 -20.41
C ASP A 389 26.02 28.57 -20.24
N SER A 390 26.14 29.66 -21.02
CA SER A 390 27.37 30.48 -21.12
C SER A 390 27.75 31.18 -19.80
N LYS A 391 26.81 31.32 -18.84
CA LYS A 391 27.05 31.92 -17.54
C LYS A 391 27.44 30.90 -16.46
N SER A 392 27.31 29.60 -16.72
CA SER A 392 27.63 28.54 -15.78
C SER A 392 29.12 28.54 -15.43
N THR A 393 29.45 28.91 -14.21
CA THR A 393 30.82 28.83 -13.69
C THR A 393 31.30 27.37 -13.63
N ALA A 394 30.37 26.42 -13.40
CA ALA A 394 30.65 24.98 -13.41
C ALA A 394 31.06 24.49 -14.79
N ALA A 395 30.38 24.96 -15.87
CA ALA A 395 30.75 24.64 -17.26
C ALA A 395 32.08 25.26 -17.63
N GLN A 396 32.32 26.54 -17.27
CA GLN A 396 33.59 27.22 -17.49
C GLN A 396 34.74 26.45 -16.78
N TYR A 397 34.57 26.09 -15.55
CA TYR A 397 35.56 25.29 -14.79
C TYR A 397 35.82 23.93 -15.45
N ALA A 398 34.77 23.23 -15.89
CA ALA A 398 34.90 21.95 -16.58
C ALA A 398 35.70 22.08 -17.90
N VAL A 399 35.48 23.12 -18.70
CA VAL A 399 36.26 23.41 -19.92
C VAL A 399 37.73 23.72 -19.60
N GLY A 400 37.98 24.54 -18.57
CA GLY A 400 39.34 24.83 -18.12
C GLY A 400 40.10 23.57 -17.67
N LYS A 401 39.45 22.72 -16.92
CA LYS A 401 39.98 21.44 -16.45
C LYS A 401 40.27 20.47 -17.60
N ALA A 402 39.38 20.39 -18.61
CA ALA A 402 39.59 19.55 -19.79
C ALA A 402 40.78 20.05 -20.64
N LYS A 403 40.90 21.38 -20.88
CA LYS A 403 42.06 21.96 -21.57
C LYS A 403 43.37 21.68 -20.86
N PHE A 404 43.40 21.81 -19.53
CA PHE A 404 44.55 21.42 -18.71
C PHE A 404 44.92 19.92 -18.90
N ALA A 405 43.94 19.02 -18.87
CA ALA A 405 44.18 17.59 -19.04
C ALA A 405 44.73 17.27 -20.46
N ILE A 406 44.23 17.91 -21.52
CA ILE A 406 44.78 17.77 -22.88
C ILE A 406 46.22 18.28 -22.92
N ALA A 407 46.50 19.42 -22.28
CA ALA A 407 47.87 19.98 -22.24
C ALA A 407 48.87 19.00 -21.61
N VAL A 408 48.44 18.31 -20.51
CA VAL A 408 49.26 17.26 -19.88
C VAL A 408 49.56 16.13 -20.87
N GLY A 409 48.57 15.63 -21.60
CA GLY A 409 48.75 14.56 -22.58
C GLY A 409 49.65 15.01 -23.77
N ARG A 410 49.46 16.25 -24.27
CA ARG A 410 50.32 16.81 -25.32
C ARG A 410 51.78 16.90 -24.88
N ARG A 411 52.03 17.35 -23.65
CA ARG A 411 53.37 17.39 -23.08
C ARG A 411 53.99 15.98 -22.95
N LYS A 412 53.24 14.98 -22.56
CA LYS A 412 53.71 13.60 -22.46
C LYS A 412 54.17 13.03 -23.83
N LEU A 413 53.52 13.47 -24.90
CA LEU A 413 53.91 13.11 -26.28
C LEU A 413 55.02 14.01 -26.87
N GLY A 414 55.56 14.97 -26.13
CA GLY A 414 56.61 15.87 -26.58
C GLY A 414 56.14 17.09 -27.32
N HIS A 415 54.83 17.35 -27.43
CA HIS A 415 54.27 18.52 -28.09
C HIS A 415 54.22 19.73 -27.13
N GLU A 416 55.39 20.25 -26.75
CA GLU A 416 55.55 21.28 -25.71
C GLU A 416 54.84 22.60 -26.05
N ASP A 417 54.89 23.08 -27.32
CA ASP A 417 54.29 24.35 -27.70
C ASP A 417 52.76 24.28 -27.66
N ASP A 418 52.16 23.17 -28.12
CA ASP A 418 50.73 22.94 -28.00
C ASP A 418 50.33 22.87 -26.53
N ALA A 419 51.10 22.18 -25.72
CA ALA A 419 50.86 22.06 -24.27
C ALA A 419 50.86 23.42 -23.56
N LYS A 420 51.89 24.24 -23.84
CA LYS A 420 51.99 25.61 -23.28
C LYS A 420 50.78 26.48 -23.66
N LYS A 421 50.34 26.42 -24.93
CA LYS A 421 49.16 27.14 -25.38
C LYS A 421 47.92 26.73 -24.60
N LEU A 422 47.68 25.44 -24.49
CA LEU A 422 46.52 24.91 -23.77
C LEU A 422 46.55 25.17 -22.25
N PHE A 423 47.75 25.14 -21.62
CA PHE A 423 47.90 25.55 -20.22
C PHE A 423 47.56 27.03 -20.03
N ASN A 424 47.98 27.92 -20.93
CA ASN A 424 47.64 29.32 -20.89
C ASN A 424 46.15 29.56 -21.12
N ASP A 425 45.49 28.85 -22.06
CA ASP A 425 44.06 28.91 -22.25
C ASP A 425 43.28 28.47 -21.01
N ALA A 426 43.70 27.38 -20.39
CA ALA A 426 43.13 26.89 -19.11
C ALA A 426 43.31 27.93 -18.01
N ASN A 427 44.54 28.54 -17.93
CA ASN A 427 44.83 29.54 -16.91
C ASN A 427 43.92 30.78 -17.04
N ILE A 428 43.65 31.24 -18.26
CA ILE A 428 42.76 32.40 -18.51
C ILE A 428 41.36 32.12 -17.95
N ILE A 429 40.84 30.91 -18.16
CA ILE A 429 39.50 30.54 -17.70
C ILE A 429 39.50 30.44 -16.18
N ILE A 430 40.44 29.67 -15.58
CA ILE A 430 40.47 29.42 -14.15
C ILE A 430 40.79 30.69 -13.35
N ALA A 431 41.67 31.55 -13.82
CA ALA A 431 41.99 32.80 -13.17
C ALA A 431 40.77 33.74 -13.10
N LYS A 432 39.91 33.78 -14.14
CA LYS A 432 38.66 34.53 -14.10
C LYS A 432 37.72 34.00 -13.03
N LEU A 433 37.61 32.68 -12.86
CA LEU A 433 36.76 32.04 -11.82
C LEU A 433 37.30 32.32 -10.40
N VAL A 434 38.63 32.24 -10.21
CA VAL A 434 39.27 32.61 -8.92
C VAL A 434 39.04 34.07 -8.59
N ALA A 435 39.10 34.98 -9.58
CA ALA A 435 38.80 36.40 -9.36
C ALA A 435 37.32 36.65 -9.00
N LEU A 436 36.40 35.79 -9.48
CA LEU A 436 34.97 35.89 -9.16
C LEU A 436 34.68 35.39 -7.71
N ASP A 437 35.33 34.33 -7.27
CA ASP A 437 35.22 33.82 -5.89
C ASP A 437 36.62 33.33 -5.42
N PRO A 438 37.38 34.20 -4.74
CA PRO A 438 38.70 33.84 -4.19
C PRO A 438 38.65 32.80 -3.08
N THR A 439 37.49 32.58 -2.48
CA THR A 439 37.31 31.60 -1.37
C THR A 439 37.10 30.17 -1.86
N ASN A 440 36.85 29.98 -3.15
CA ASN A 440 36.64 28.67 -3.74
C ASN A 440 37.97 27.90 -3.83
N ARG A 441 38.13 26.95 -2.92
CA ARG A 441 39.35 26.15 -2.75
C ARG A 441 39.66 25.28 -3.98
N GLU A 442 38.64 24.75 -4.66
CA GLU A 442 38.83 23.88 -5.84
C GLU A 442 39.43 24.69 -6.99
N TRP A 443 38.89 25.90 -7.25
CA TRP A 443 39.39 26.77 -8.30
C TRP A 443 40.82 27.28 -8.00
N ALA A 444 41.07 27.64 -6.74
CA ALA A 444 42.38 28.07 -6.30
C ALA A 444 43.43 26.94 -6.40
N GLU A 445 43.07 25.71 -6.10
CA GLU A 445 43.95 24.55 -6.29
C GLU A 445 44.25 24.28 -7.74
N MET A 446 43.22 24.32 -8.61
CA MET A 446 43.41 24.14 -10.06
C MET A 446 44.31 25.24 -10.64
N ALA A 447 44.14 26.49 -10.25
CA ALA A 447 45.04 27.59 -10.67
C ALA A 447 46.47 27.31 -10.27
N ARG A 448 46.73 26.83 -9.04
CA ARG A 448 48.08 26.43 -8.59
C ARG A 448 48.68 25.30 -9.44
N LYS A 449 47.88 24.27 -9.75
CA LYS A 449 48.33 23.17 -10.63
C LYS A 449 48.74 23.67 -12.01
N ILE A 450 47.94 24.58 -12.61
CA ILE A 450 48.22 25.17 -13.92
C ILE A 450 49.50 25.98 -13.85
N GLN A 451 49.67 26.88 -12.87
CA GLN A 451 50.85 27.70 -12.70
C GLN A 451 52.11 26.88 -12.52
N TYR A 452 52.04 25.82 -11.75
CA TYR A 452 53.14 24.86 -11.56
C TYR A 452 53.58 24.23 -12.88
N GLN A 453 52.64 23.91 -13.78
CA GLN A 453 52.95 23.37 -15.09
C GLN A 453 53.52 24.44 -16.08
N ILE A 454 53.01 25.66 -16.00
CA ILE A 454 53.52 26.80 -16.84
C ILE A 454 54.96 27.15 -16.46
N SER A 455 55.31 27.10 -15.16
CA SER A 455 56.69 27.41 -14.69
C SER A 455 57.76 26.36 -15.04
N GLY A 456 57.39 25.36 -15.85
CA GLY A 456 58.38 24.39 -16.39
C GLY A 456 58.60 23.16 -15.51
N ASN A 457 57.88 23.01 -14.42
CA ASN A 457 57.92 21.80 -13.63
C ASN A 457 57.27 20.62 -14.35
N ARG A 458 57.99 19.51 -14.51
CA ARG A 458 57.54 18.33 -15.28
C ARG A 458 56.86 17.24 -14.42
N GLU A 459 56.89 17.35 -13.09
CA GLU A 459 56.17 16.43 -12.22
C GLU A 459 54.66 16.68 -12.28
N ILE A 460 53.93 15.70 -12.73
CA ILE A 460 52.46 15.73 -12.79
C ILE A 460 51.94 15.06 -11.53
N LYS A 461 51.47 15.87 -10.57
CA LYS A 461 50.58 15.37 -9.49
C LYS A 461 49.15 15.62 -9.93
N LEU A 462 48.50 14.55 -10.39
CA LEU A 462 47.06 14.51 -10.66
C LEU A 462 46.26 14.44 -9.38
#